data_49201f5dc6878543a9122ffb55af1812
#
_entry.id   49201f5dc6878543a9122ffb55af1812
#
_cell.length_a   1.000
_cell.length_b   1.000
_cell.length_c   1.000
_cell.angle_alpha   90.00
_cell.angle_beta   90.00
_cell.angle_gamma   90.00
#
_symmetry.space_group_name_H-M   'P 1'
#
loop_
_entity.id
_entity.type
_entity.pdbx_description
1 polymer ?
#
loop_
_entity_poly.entity_id
_entity_poly.type
_entity_poly.pdbx_seq_one_letter_code
_entity_poly.pdbx_strand_id
1 'polypeptide(L)'
;MKKEDCFYLGKIVKKYSFKGEVLAKLDTDQPEIYENLDAIFLELRNNLVPFFIETSQLHKSELLRIKFEDVDTEADADAIMKSGLYLPLDLLPKLEGNKFYFHEVIGFTITDKNFGDVGILKAINDSTAQSLFEIDRDGIEILIPMNDEFIVKVDRGNKTIIVETPEGLIDLYLEE
;
A
#
# COMPACT_ATOMS: atom_id res chain seq x y z
N MET A 1 -5.02 11.69 11.74
CA MET A 1 -4.94 10.42 10.97
C MET A 1 -3.69 9.70 11.41
N LYS A 2 -3.79 8.39 11.63
CA LYS A 2 -2.62 7.59 12.01
C LYS A 2 -1.87 7.13 10.76
N LYS A 3 -0.56 6.90 10.89
CA LYS A 3 0.28 6.45 9.76
C LYS A 3 -0.13 5.07 9.23
N GLU A 4 -0.67 4.22 10.09
CA GLU A 4 -1.21 2.90 9.74
C GLU A 4 -2.49 2.94 8.86
N ASP A 5 -3.20 4.08 8.86
CA ASP A 5 -4.38 4.31 8.01
C ASP A 5 -4.03 4.95 6.66
N CYS A 6 -2.74 5.12 6.39
CA CYS A 6 -2.23 5.80 5.20
C CYS A 6 -1.19 4.95 4.48
N PHE A 7 -1.04 5.20 3.19
CA PHE A 7 0.07 4.67 2.40
C PHE A 7 1.07 5.78 2.06
N TYR A 8 2.32 5.38 1.91
CA TYR A 8 3.39 6.26 1.45
C TYR A 8 3.27 6.48 -0.06
N LEU A 9 3.20 7.73 -0.48
CA LEU A 9 3.11 8.09 -1.90
C LEU A 9 4.45 8.52 -2.49
N GLY A 10 5.33 9.06 -1.68
CA GLY A 10 6.61 9.60 -2.15
C GLY A 10 7.20 10.60 -1.17
N LYS A 11 8.08 11.45 -1.64
CA LYS A 11 8.70 12.50 -0.81
C LYS A 11 9.04 13.76 -1.58
N ILE A 12 9.08 14.89 -0.89
CA ILE A 12 9.57 16.15 -1.42
C ILE A 12 11.08 16.07 -1.60
N VAL A 13 11.57 16.27 -2.82
CA VAL A 13 12.99 16.10 -3.16
C VAL A 13 13.70 17.41 -3.49
N LYS A 14 12.97 18.43 -3.95
CA LYS A 14 13.58 19.67 -4.40
C LYS A 14 12.59 20.86 -4.32
N LYS A 15 13.10 22.04 -4.03
CA LYS A 15 12.38 23.31 -4.26
C LYS A 15 12.32 23.57 -5.77
N TYR A 16 11.21 24.11 -6.24
CA TYR A 16 11.02 24.45 -7.66
C TYR A 16 11.08 25.95 -7.94
N SER A 17 10.48 26.76 -7.09
CA SER A 17 10.45 28.21 -7.27
C SER A 17 10.60 28.96 -5.95
N PHE A 18 10.86 30.27 -6.03
CA PHE A 18 10.89 31.17 -4.87
C PHE A 18 9.50 31.42 -4.26
N LYS A 19 8.43 30.95 -4.92
CA LYS A 19 7.04 31.08 -4.48
C LYS A 19 6.56 29.88 -3.66
N GLY A 20 7.46 29.11 -3.11
CA GLY A 20 7.12 27.97 -2.25
C GLY A 20 6.75 26.68 -3.00
N GLU A 21 6.86 26.65 -4.33
CA GLU A 21 6.60 25.41 -5.08
C GLU A 21 7.72 24.39 -4.87
N VAL A 22 7.33 23.13 -4.79
CA VAL A 22 8.23 22.01 -4.57
C VAL A 22 8.04 20.92 -5.63
N LEU A 23 9.06 20.09 -5.79
CA LEU A 23 9.00 18.85 -6.57
C LEU A 23 9.00 17.68 -5.61
N ALA A 24 8.02 16.81 -5.77
CA ALA A 24 7.93 15.53 -5.06
C ALA A 24 8.22 14.38 -6.03
N LYS A 25 9.05 13.42 -5.60
CA LYS A 25 9.21 12.15 -6.31
C LYS A 25 8.19 11.18 -5.77
N LEU A 26 7.33 10.68 -6.68
CA LEU A 26 6.30 9.71 -6.34
C LEU A 26 6.86 8.29 -6.42
N ASP A 27 6.41 7.44 -5.52
CA ASP A 27 6.73 6.01 -5.46
C ASP A 27 5.52 5.21 -5.99
N THR A 28 5.26 5.35 -7.28
CA THR A 28 4.14 4.71 -7.98
C THR A 28 4.44 4.56 -9.45
N ASP A 29 3.89 3.54 -10.08
CA ASP A 29 3.95 3.32 -11.52
C ASP A 29 2.91 4.15 -12.30
N GLN A 30 1.97 4.78 -11.60
CA GLN A 30 0.85 5.55 -12.16
C GLN A 30 0.76 6.94 -11.51
N PRO A 31 1.76 7.81 -11.69
CA PRO A 31 1.79 9.13 -11.05
C PRO A 31 0.66 10.06 -11.51
N GLU A 32 0.11 9.86 -12.69
CA GLU A 32 -0.97 10.64 -13.28
C GLU A 32 -2.28 10.61 -12.47
N ILE A 33 -2.54 9.54 -11.73
CA ILE A 33 -3.75 9.46 -10.90
C ILE A 33 -3.71 10.37 -9.67
N TYR A 34 -2.52 10.87 -9.32
CA TYR A 34 -2.31 11.75 -8.17
C TYR A 34 -2.12 13.22 -8.57
N GLU A 35 -2.36 13.58 -9.83
CA GLU A 35 -2.17 14.95 -10.33
C GLU A 35 -3.19 15.95 -9.79
N ASN A 36 -4.39 15.51 -9.44
CA ASN A 36 -5.50 16.36 -9.02
C ASN A 36 -5.94 16.08 -7.58
N LEU A 37 -5.01 16.05 -6.65
CA LEU A 37 -5.30 15.91 -5.22
C LEU A 37 -5.63 17.27 -4.61
N ASP A 38 -6.66 17.32 -3.76
CA ASP A 38 -7.01 18.51 -2.98
C ASP A 38 -6.12 18.68 -1.75
N ALA A 39 -5.68 17.57 -1.16
CA ALA A 39 -4.86 17.58 0.04
C ALA A 39 -3.99 16.31 0.12
N ILE A 40 -2.91 16.42 0.87
CA ILE A 40 -2.00 15.32 1.16
C ILE A 40 -1.45 15.47 2.57
N PHE A 41 -1.04 14.37 3.21
CA PHE A 41 -0.38 14.43 4.50
C PHE A 41 1.14 14.48 4.32
N LEU A 42 1.78 15.43 4.98
CA LEU A 42 3.23 15.49 5.10
C LEU A 42 3.67 14.90 6.45
N GLU A 43 4.69 14.06 6.42
CA GLU A 43 5.32 13.57 7.65
C GLU A 43 6.30 14.61 8.19
N LEU A 44 5.88 15.29 9.24
CA LEU A 44 6.67 16.28 9.97
C LEU A 44 6.89 15.81 11.40
N ARG A 45 8.14 15.60 11.81
CA ARG A 45 8.50 15.15 13.16
C ARG A 45 7.72 13.91 13.63
N ASN A 46 7.62 12.91 12.74
CA ASN A 46 6.88 11.66 12.94
C ASN A 46 5.35 11.79 13.06
N ASN A 47 4.79 12.94 12.74
CA ASN A 47 3.34 13.15 12.69
C ASN A 47 2.90 13.42 11.24
N LEU A 48 1.71 12.93 10.90
CA LEU A 48 1.07 13.24 9.63
C LEU A 48 0.27 14.53 9.77
N VAL A 49 0.67 15.56 9.06
CA VAL A 49 0.02 16.87 9.05
C VAL A 49 -0.63 17.10 7.68
N PRO A 50 -1.93 17.44 7.62
CA PRO A 50 -2.59 17.70 6.35
C PRO A 50 -2.12 19.02 5.74
N PHE A 51 -1.81 18.97 4.45
CA PHE A 51 -1.50 20.15 3.63
C PHE A 51 -2.47 20.19 2.45
N PHE A 52 -3.11 21.33 2.26
CA PHE A 52 -3.98 21.57 1.12
C PHE A 52 -3.15 21.98 -0.10
N ILE A 53 -3.59 21.53 -1.26
CA ILE A 53 -2.89 21.75 -2.53
C ILE A 53 -3.63 22.84 -3.32
N GLU A 54 -2.94 23.93 -3.62
CA GLU A 54 -3.47 24.96 -4.53
C GLU A 54 -3.41 24.50 -5.98
N THR A 55 -2.25 23.97 -6.37
CA THR A 55 -2.03 23.42 -7.71
C THR A 55 -1.03 22.28 -7.67
N SER A 56 -1.25 21.30 -8.51
CA SER A 56 -0.27 20.24 -8.77
C SER A 56 -0.25 19.87 -10.25
N GLN A 57 0.90 19.48 -10.73
CA GLN A 57 1.12 19.09 -12.13
C GLN A 57 2.29 18.13 -12.24
N LEU A 58 2.14 17.13 -13.09
CA LEU A 58 3.25 16.26 -13.44
C LEU A 58 4.39 17.04 -14.09
N HIS A 59 5.60 16.77 -13.60
CA HIS A 59 6.83 17.35 -14.11
C HIS A 59 7.82 16.23 -14.40
N LYS A 60 8.10 15.96 -15.68
CA LYS A 60 8.97 14.84 -16.13
C LYS A 60 8.50 13.53 -15.49
N SER A 61 7.71 12.77 -16.11
CA SER A 61 7.17 11.42 -15.83
C SER A 61 7.12 10.89 -14.38
N GLU A 62 8.02 11.30 -13.49
CA GLU A 62 8.14 10.77 -12.11
C GLU A 62 8.00 11.83 -11.00
N LEU A 63 7.96 13.10 -11.37
CA LEU A 63 7.92 14.20 -10.41
C LEU A 63 6.55 14.88 -10.44
N LEU A 64 6.02 15.19 -9.28
CA LEU A 64 4.85 16.04 -9.12
C LEU A 64 5.32 17.41 -8.63
N ARG A 65 5.05 18.47 -9.41
CA ARG A 65 5.21 19.85 -8.98
C ARG A 65 3.98 20.23 -8.17
N ILE A 66 4.20 20.70 -6.95
CA ILE A 66 3.12 21.01 -6.01
C ILE A 66 3.30 22.41 -5.45
N LYS A 67 2.21 23.18 -5.43
CA LYS A 67 2.06 24.39 -4.64
C LYS A 67 1.06 24.10 -3.53
N PHE A 68 1.52 24.21 -2.29
CA PHE A 68 0.67 24.07 -1.11
C PHE A 68 0.12 25.43 -0.67
N GLU A 69 -1.06 25.43 -0.08
CA GLU A 69 -1.58 26.59 0.63
C GLU A 69 -0.63 26.96 1.79
N ASP A 70 -0.48 28.24 2.07
CA ASP A 70 0.37 28.79 3.14
C ASP A 70 1.87 28.45 3.01
N VAL A 71 2.33 27.95 1.87
CA VAL A 71 3.76 27.73 1.54
C VAL A 71 4.14 28.70 0.42
N ASP A 72 4.42 29.96 0.76
CA ASP A 72 4.52 31.05 -0.20
C ASP A 72 5.95 31.53 -0.43
N THR A 73 6.87 31.12 0.42
CA THR A 73 8.27 31.53 0.37
C THR A 73 9.21 30.33 0.26
N GLU A 74 10.45 30.61 -0.10
CA GLU A 74 11.51 29.60 -0.10
C GLU A 74 11.76 29.04 1.30
N ALA A 75 11.65 29.88 2.34
CA ALA A 75 11.79 29.45 3.74
C ALA A 75 10.69 28.48 4.18
N ASP A 76 9.44 28.72 3.74
CA ASP A 76 8.33 27.81 4.00
C ASP A 76 8.56 26.46 3.30
N ALA A 77 9.04 26.50 2.05
CA ALA A 77 9.41 25.28 1.31
C ALA A 77 10.56 24.52 1.99
N ASP A 78 11.55 25.22 2.54
CA ASP A 78 12.64 24.60 3.29
C ASP A 78 12.11 23.82 4.52
N ALA A 79 11.08 24.34 5.19
CA ALA A 79 10.50 23.71 6.37
C ALA A 79 9.86 22.33 6.09
N ILE A 80 9.42 22.12 4.84
CA ILE A 80 8.77 20.85 4.41
C ILE A 80 9.67 19.98 3.54
N MET A 81 10.91 20.39 3.28
CA MET A 81 11.85 19.61 2.46
C MET A 81 12.10 18.22 3.06
N LYS A 82 12.22 17.23 2.18
CA LYS A 82 12.46 15.82 2.51
C LYS A 82 11.32 15.13 3.27
N SER A 83 10.19 15.82 3.50
CA SER A 83 9.02 15.19 4.12
C SER A 83 8.44 14.10 3.23
N GLY A 84 8.06 12.98 3.86
CA GLY A 84 7.27 11.94 3.21
C GLY A 84 5.85 12.41 2.93
N LEU A 85 5.31 11.97 1.80
CA LEU A 85 3.95 12.23 1.37
C LEU A 85 3.11 10.99 1.63
N TYR A 86 1.95 11.16 2.26
CA TYR A 86 1.04 10.08 2.60
C TYR A 86 -0.39 10.41 2.19
N LEU A 87 -1.11 9.38 1.76
CA LEU A 87 -2.54 9.45 1.45
C LEU A 87 -3.31 8.38 2.23
N PRO A 88 -4.59 8.63 2.55
CA PRO A 88 -5.44 7.60 3.12
C PRO A 88 -5.50 6.34 2.26
N LEU A 89 -5.58 5.16 2.88
CA LEU A 89 -5.63 3.87 2.19
C LEU A 89 -6.82 3.72 1.24
N ASP A 90 -7.93 4.42 1.49
CA ASP A 90 -9.11 4.43 0.63
C ASP A 90 -8.89 5.14 -0.72
N LEU A 91 -7.82 5.93 -0.85
CA LEU A 91 -7.40 6.55 -2.11
C LEU A 91 -6.46 5.66 -2.95
N LEU A 92 -6.10 4.46 -2.47
CA LEU A 92 -5.40 3.50 -3.31
C LEU A 92 -6.26 3.09 -4.51
N PRO A 93 -5.68 3.00 -5.71
CA PRO A 93 -6.39 2.48 -6.88
C PRO A 93 -6.94 1.08 -6.58
N LYS A 94 -8.19 0.83 -6.97
CA LYS A 94 -8.75 -0.52 -6.84
C LYS A 94 -8.01 -1.47 -7.76
N LEU A 95 -7.50 -2.55 -7.20
CA LEU A 95 -6.92 -3.64 -7.96
C LEU A 95 -8.03 -4.62 -8.36
N GLU A 96 -7.91 -5.20 -9.56
CA GLU A 96 -8.88 -6.14 -10.12
C GLU A 96 -8.29 -7.55 -10.25
N GLY A 97 -9.18 -8.51 -10.42
CA GLY A 97 -8.80 -9.91 -10.57
C GLY A 97 -8.11 -10.46 -9.32
N ASN A 98 -6.98 -11.15 -9.52
CA ASN A 98 -6.21 -11.76 -8.43
C ASN A 98 -5.16 -10.82 -7.81
N LYS A 99 -5.06 -9.58 -8.27
CA LYS A 99 -4.19 -8.57 -7.67
C LYS A 99 -4.85 -7.96 -6.45
N PHE A 100 -4.09 -7.78 -5.38
CA PHE A 100 -4.58 -7.20 -4.12
C PHE A 100 -3.46 -6.50 -3.36
N TYR A 101 -3.84 -5.58 -2.48
CA TYR A 101 -2.95 -5.04 -1.47
C TYR A 101 -2.95 -5.93 -0.23
N PHE A 102 -1.82 -6.06 0.44
CA PHE A 102 -1.68 -6.94 1.60
C PHE A 102 -2.71 -6.61 2.70
N HIS A 103 -2.89 -5.33 3.01
CA HIS A 103 -3.85 -4.90 4.03
C HIS A 103 -5.32 -5.19 3.66
N GLU A 104 -5.63 -5.29 2.36
CA GLU A 104 -6.98 -5.55 1.85
C GLU A 104 -7.48 -6.95 2.22
N VAL A 105 -6.59 -7.92 2.18
CA VAL A 105 -6.95 -9.34 2.31
C VAL A 105 -6.74 -9.92 3.71
N ILE A 106 -6.18 -9.16 4.63
CA ILE A 106 -6.07 -9.61 6.03
C ILE A 106 -7.48 -9.85 6.59
N GLY A 107 -7.66 -11.02 7.21
CA GLY A 107 -8.95 -11.49 7.71
C GLY A 107 -9.78 -12.27 6.70
N PHE A 108 -9.32 -12.42 5.44
CA PHE A 108 -9.98 -13.27 4.46
C PHE A 108 -9.82 -14.75 4.83
N THR A 109 -10.80 -15.55 4.47
CA THR A 109 -10.71 -17.01 4.55
C THR A 109 -9.85 -17.53 3.40
N ILE A 110 -8.93 -18.43 3.69
CA ILE A 110 -8.17 -19.15 2.67
C ILE A 110 -8.81 -20.51 2.47
N THR A 111 -9.16 -20.83 1.24
CA THR A 111 -9.74 -22.12 0.84
C THR A 111 -8.87 -22.74 -0.24
N ASP A 112 -8.41 -23.96 -0.01
CA ASP A 112 -7.68 -24.73 -1.01
C ASP A 112 -8.65 -25.61 -1.81
N LYS A 113 -8.44 -25.73 -3.12
CA LYS A 113 -9.31 -26.52 -4.01
C LYS A 113 -9.41 -27.99 -3.62
N ASN A 114 -8.32 -28.57 -3.12
CA ASN A 114 -8.22 -29.99 -2.81
C ASN A 114 -8.45 -30.27 -1.33
N PHE A 115 -7.94 -29.39 -0.45
CA PHE A 115 -8.03 -29.54 1.00
C PHE A 115 -9.35 -28.98 1.58
N GLY A 116 -9.89 -27.92 1.00
CA GLY A 116 -11.05 -27.20 1.51
C GLY A 116 -10.64 -26.00 2.37
N ASP A 117 -11.39 -25.70 3.43
CA ASP A 117 -11.13 -24.58 4.33
C ASP A 117 -9.78 -24.73 5.04
N VAL A 118 -8.87 -23.78 4.83
CA VAL A 118 -7.53 -23.79 5.43
C VAL A 118 -7.50 -22.97 6.72
N GLY A 119 -8.14 -21.82 6.76
CA GLY A 119 -8.17 -20.93 7.92
C GLY A 119 -8.27 -19.46 7.53
N ILE A 120 -7.93 -18.58 8.47
CA ILE A 120 -8.03 -17.12 8.33
C ILE A 120 -6.64 -16.53 8.10
N LEU A 121 -6.51 -15.68 7.07
CA LEU A 121 -5.28 -14.95 6.79
C LEU A 121 -5.01 -13.90 7.88
N LYS A 122 -3.97 -14.09 8.65
CA LYS A 122 -3.56 -13.18 9.74
C LYS A 122 -2.56 -12.13 9.29
N ALA A 123 -1.61 -12.52 8.46
CA ALA A 123 -0.55 -11.65 7.97
C ALA A 123 -0.02 -12.14 6.62
N ILE A 124 0.71 -11.27 5.96
CA ILE A 124 1.53 -11.62 4.80
C ILE A 124 2.98 -11.28 5.16
N ASN A 125 3.84 -12.27 5.13
CA ASN A 125 5.27 -12.10 5.39
C ASN A 125 5.99 -11.91 4.06
N ASP A 126 6.50 -10.70 3.83
CA ASP A 126 7.27 -10.30 2.65
C ASP A 126 8.74 -10.02 2.96
N SER A 127 9.22 -10.44 4.12
CA SER A 127 10.61 -10.24 4.56
C SER A 127 11.62 -11.10 3.80
N THR A 128 11.16 -12.09 3.07
CA THR A 128 11.98 -12.99 2.26
C THR A 128 11.68 -12.83 0.77
N ALA A 129 12.54 -13.41 -0.08
CA ALA A 129 12.36 -13.35 -1.56
C ALA A 129 11.03 -13.95 -2.03
N GLN A 130 10.47 -14.88 -1.28
CA GLN A 130 9.15 -15.47 -1.50
C GLN A 130 8.22 -15.04 -0.38
N SER A 131 7.20 -14.23 -0.70
CA SER A 131 6.17 -13.87 0.28
C SER A 131 5.33 -15.06 0.69
N LEU A 132 4.88 -15.07 1.94
CA LEU A 132 4.11 -16.15 2.54
C LEU A 132 2.79 -15.62 3.10
N PHE A 133 1.70 -16.34 2.87
CA PHE A 133 0.47 -16.19 3.66
C PHE A 133 0.66 -16.84 5.03
N GLU A 134 0.46 -16.09 6.09
CA GLU A 134 0.42 -16.58 7.46
C GLU A 134 -1.05 -16.77 7.86
N ILE A 135 -1.47 -18.03 7.94
CA ILE A 135 -2.87 -18.43 8.12
C ILE A 135 -3.03 -19.05 9.50
N ASP A 136 -4.06 -18.64 10.21
CA ASP A 136 -4.45 -19.23 11.49
C ASP A 136 -5.59 -20.22 11.29
N ARG A 137 -5.39 -21.46 11.75
CA ARG A 137 -6.41 -22.49 11.85
C ARG A 137 -6.49 -22.99 13.28
N ASP A 138 -7.41 -22.44 14.05
CA ASP A 138 -7.63 -22.84 15.46
C ASP A 138 -6.35 -22.81 16.32
N GLY A 139 -5.49 -21.81 16.10
CA GLY A 139 -4.22 -21.65 16.79
C GLY A 139 -3.02 -22.31 16.14
N ILE A 140 -3.21 -23.05 15.05
CA ILE A 140 -2.14 -23.63 14.24
C ILE A 140 -1.79 -22.65 13.12
N GLU A 141 -0.51 -22.29 13.02
CA GLU A 141 -0.01 -21.43 11.95
C GLU A 141 0.30 -22.27 10.70
N ILE A 142 -0.31 -21.91 9.59
CA ILE A 142 -0.07 -22.54 8.28
C ILE A 142 0.55 -21.49 7.36
N LEU A 143 1.68 -21.82 6.73
CA LEU A 143 2.38 -20.95 5.80
C LEU A 143 2.20 -21.47 4.37
N ILE A 144 1.63 -20.63 3.51
CA ILE A 144 1.47 -20.94 2.08
C ILE A 144 2.25 -19.90 1.27
N PRO A 145 3.13 -20.32 0.35
CA PRO A 145 3.80 -19.41 -0.57
C PRO A 145 2.79 -18.59 -1.38
N MET A 146 2.94 -17.27 -1.34
CA MET A 146 2.10 -16.34 -2.09
C MET A 146 2.69 -16.16 -3.49
N ASN A 147 2.21 -16.91 -4.45
CA ASN A 147 2.58 -16.77 -5.86
C ASN A 147 1.37 -16.92 -6.78
N ASP A 148 1.51 -16.46 -8.01
CA ASP A 148 0.43 -16.46 -8.99
C ASP A 148 0.01 -17.87 -9.43
N GLU A 149 0.88 -18.86 -9.29
CA GLU A 149 0.58 -20.26 -9.64
C GLU A 149 -0.38 -20.88 -8.61
N PHE A 150 -0.29 -20.50 -7.35
CA PHE A 150 -1.13 -21.04 -6.28
C PHE A 150 -2.44 -20.27 -6.11
N ILE A 151 -2.48 -18.97 -6.43
CA ILE A 151 -3.67 -18.14 -6.27
C ILE A 151 -4.59 -18.36 -7.47
N VAL A 152 -5.72 -19.04 -7.22
CA VAL A 152 -6.72 -19.30 -8.26
C VAL A 152 -7.68 -18.13 -8.42
N LYS A 153 -8.19 -17.60 -7.31
CA LYS A 153 -9.18 -16.51 -7.30
C LYS A 153 -9.14 -15.73 -6.00
N VAL A 154 -9.23 -14.41 -6.12
CA VAL A 154 -9.52 -13.51 -4.99
C VAL A 154 -10.98 -13.08 -5.07
N ASP A 155 -11.80 -13.57 -4.15
CA ASP A 155 -13.23 -13.25 -4.07
C ASP A 155 -13.47 -12.21 -2.96
N ARG A 156 -13.52 -10.95 -3.38
CA ARG A 156 -13.70 -9.82 -2.45
C ARG A 156 -15.10 -9.78 -1.85
N GLY A 157 -16.11 -10.22 -2.61
CA GLY A 157 -17.49 -10.25 -2.16
C GLY A 157 -17.70 -11.20 -0.99
N ASN A 158 -17.07 -12.37 -1.05
CA ASN A 158 -17.13 -13.40 -0.01
C ASN A 158 -15.94 -13.33 0.96
N LYS A 159 -15.01 -12.39 0.76
CA LYS A 159 -13.77 -12.27 1.54
C LYS A 159 -12.99 -13.60 1.63
N THR A 160 -12.76 -14.20 0.48
CA THR A 160 -12.10 -15.51 0.35
C THR A 160 -11.02 -15.46 -0.72
N ILE A 161 -9.87 -16.08 -0.44
CA ILE A 161 -8.86 -16.38 -1.44
C ILE A 161 -8.87 -17.89 -1.68
N ILE A 162 -9.08 -18.26 -2.94
CA ILE A 162 -9.02 -19.66 -3.36
C ILE A 162 -7.62 -19.94 -3.87
N VAL A 163 -6.98 -20.93 -3.28
CA VAL A 163 -5.64 -21.41 -3.66
C VAL A 163 -5.69 -22.85 -4.16
N GLU A 164 -4.66 -23.26 -4.86
CA GLU A 164 -4.41 -24.65 -5.25
C GLU A 164 -2.95 -24.94 -4.93
N THR A 165 -2.73 -25.52 -3.76
CA THR A 165 -1.39 -25.84 -3.27
C THR A 165 -0.99 -27.26 -3.67
N PRO A 166 0.34 -27.57 -3.67
CA PRO A 166 0.80 -28.94 -3.82
C PRO A 166 0.19 -29.87 -2.78
N GLU A 167 -0.13 -31.09 -3.19
CA GLU A 167 -0.69 -32.12 -2.32
C GLU A 167 0.21 -32.36 -1.10
N GLY A 168 -0.39 -32.39 0.09
CA GLY A 168 0.30 -32.59 1.35
C GLY A 168 0.93 -31.34 1.98
N LEU A 169 0.96 -30.19 1.31
CA LEU A 169 1.56 -28.99 1.88
C LEU A 169 0.86 -28.54 3.17
N ILE A 170 -0.47 -28.54 3.17
CA ILE A 170 -1.27 -28.10 4.33
C ILE A 170 -1.22 -29.18 5.42
N ASP A 171 -1.25 -30.45 5.04
CA ASP A 171 -1.21 -31.57 5.97
C ASP A 171 0.06 -31.59 6.84
N LEU A 172 1.20 -31.13 6.29
CA LEU A 172 2.46 -31.00 7.04
C LEU A 172 2.35 -30.14 8.30
N TYR A 173 1.44 -29.17 8.32
CA TYR A 173 1.21 -28.30 9.49
C TYR A 173 0.19 -28.86 10.46
N LEU A 174 -0.58 -29.87 10.06
CA LEU A 174 -1.69 -30.44 10.82
C LEU A 174 -1.39 -31.82 11.42
N GLU A 175 -0.28 -32.45 11.03
CA GLU A 175 0.12 -33.79 11.45
C GLU A 175 0.93 -33.85 12.76
N GLU A 176 0.89 -32.79 13.62
CA GLU A 176 1.50 -32.84 14.97
C GLU A 176 0.55 -33.33 16.05
#